data_04a09ea3206f5de07222d228ee74ff19
#
_entry.id   04a09ea3206f5de07222d228ee74ff19
#
_cell.length_a   1.000
_cell.length_b   1.000
_cell.length_c   1.000
_cell.angle_alpha   90.00
_cell.angle_beta   90.00
_cell.angle_gamma   90.00
#
_symmetry.space_group_name_H-M   'P 1'
#
loop_
_entity.id
_entity.type
_entity.pdbx_description
1 polymer ?
#
loop_
_entity_poly.entity_id
_entity_poly.type
_entity_poly.pdbx_seq_one_letter_code
_entity_poly.pdbx_strand_id
1 'polypeptide(L)'
;MKDVSVKAKAKLSEILSDDMVESLIRENDLGIKADYLGKVYYFISPYDEKLTIEDKLKEHFYKEIKSLEYFLSGLNKKFYQLYFSIYKIYYIQEIITSILNNSLSDNLTYFRNSPYYESMKLDYNTSFSEFIESIDDKHLRRVLEPFLNENMDMDSIIFLSSNALIKSYYRDLLKLSDEFPAKEAKIIKKFIAEEINLLNFEMIYRLKTFFDVDDNEIFNYLIEGGYLYNGSRLKEISILSKEELIDYFRNTRYRDLFEEENLFYKARQEKKLRTFKDEIIKERSDVLYIISAMNLLYINMKNIIALLEMDDNYTYIQKKELLIGR
;
A
#
# COMPACT_ATOMS: atom_id res chain seq x y z
N MET A 1 -21.42 -16.01 3.19
CA MET A 1 -20.44 -15.42 2.27
C MET A 1 -21.03 -14.86 0.97
N LYS A 2 -22.07 -15.45 0.35
CA LYS A 2 -22.72 -14.85 -0.86
C LYS A 2 -23.06 -13.37 -0.70
N ASP A 3 -23.52 -12.95 0.47
CA ASP A 3 -23.90 -11.54 0.71
C ASP A 3 -22.70 -10.57 0.70
N VAL A 4 -21.53 -11.01 1.19
CA VAL A 4 -20.32 -10.18 1.20
C VAL A 4 -19.73 -10.03 -0.20
N SER A 5 -19.72 -11.12 -0.98
CA SER A 5 -19.25 -11.07 -2.38
C SER A 5 -20.16 -10.17 -3.23
N VAL A 6 -21.48 -10.19 -3.00
CA VAL A 6 -22.43 -9.28 -3.68
C VAL A 6 -22.14 -7.82 -3.30
N LYS A 7 -21.86 -7.54 -2.02
CA LYS A 7 -21.51 -6.19 -1.58
C LYS A 7 -20.17 -5.73 -2.15
N ALA A 8 -19.15 -6.60 -2.10
CA ALA A 8 -17.86 -6.29 -2.72
C ALA A 8 -18.01 -6.02 -4.23
N LYS A 9 -18.87 -6.78 -4.92
CA LYS A 9 -19.19 -6.55 -6.33
C LYS A 9 -19.89 -5.21 -6.56
N ALA A 10 -20.79 -4.80 -5.66
CA ALA A 10 -21.41 -3.48 -5.72
C ALA A 10 -20.38 -2.35 -5.57
N LYS A 11 -19.29 -2.56 -4.76
CA LYS A 11 -18.21 -1.58 -4.64
C LYS A 11 -17.37 -1.44 -5.92
N LEU A 12 -17.26 -2.49 -6.72
CA LEU A 12 -16.60 -2.41 -8.02
C LEU A 12 -17.33 -1.47 -9.00
N SER A 13 -18.62 -1.20 -8.81
CA SER A 13 -19.36 -0.21 -9.62
C SER A 13 -18.99 1.25 -9.29
N GLU A 14 -18.29 1.51 -8.19
CA GLU A 14 -17.76 2.82 -7.85
C GLU A 14 -16.42 3.13 -8.56
N ILE A 15 -15.83 2.15 -9.23
CA ILE A 15 -14.63 2.36 -10.06
C ILE A 15 -15.03 3.15 -11.31
N LEU A 16 -14.30 4.25 -11.55
CA LEU A 16 -14.58 5.11 -12.71
C LEU A 16 -14.46 4.32 -14.02
N SER A 17 -15.43 4.50 -14.90
CA SER A 17 -15.37 3.98 -16.27
C SER A 17 -14.23 4.64 -17.07
N ASP A 18 -13.81 3.99 -18.15
CA ASP A 18 -12.77 4.53 -19.02
C ASP A 18 -13.17 5.91 -19.59
N ASP A 19 -14.43 6.10 -19.97
CA ASP A 19 -14.96 7.38 -20.49
C ASP A 19 -14.88 8.50 -19.43
N MET A 20 -15.16 8.18 -18.16
CA MET A 20 -15.04 9.15 -17.07
C MET A 20 -13.59 9.53 -16.80
N VAL A 21 -12.67 8.55 -16.80
CA VAL A 21 -11.24 8.80 -16.64
C VAL A 21 -10.72 9.65 -17.81
N GLU A 22 -11.13 9.35 -19.05
CA GLU A 22 -10.75 10.16 -20.22
C GLU A 22 -11.27 11.61 -20.09
N SER A 23 -12.49 11.80 -19.57
CA SER A 23 -13.05 13.12 -19.32
C SER A 23 -12.24 13.90 -18.28
N LEU A 24 -11.85 13.23 -17.18
CA LEU A 24 -11.02 13.83 -16.12
C LEU A 24 -9.59 14.16 -16.60
N ILE A 25 -8.99 13.33 -17.47
CA ILE A 25 -7.68 13.61 -18.06
C ILE A 25 -7.70 14.89 -18.90
N ARG A 26 -8.77 15.12 -19.66
CA ARG A 26 -8.92 16.26 -20.57
C ARG A 26 -9.31 17.55 -19.85
N GLU A 27 -9.87 17.44 -18.67
CA GLU A 27 -10.33 18.58 -17.87
C GLU A 27 -9.22 19.09 -16.96
N ASN A 28 -9.12 20.40 -16.83
CA ASN A 28 -8.14 21.06 -15.95
C ASN A 28 -8.85 21.84 -14.83
N ASP A 29 -10.09 22.26 -15.05
CA ASP A 29 -10.87 22.95 -14.04
C ASP A 29 -11.30 22.00 -12.91
N LEU A 30 -10.91 22.35 -11.68
CA LEU A 30 -11.18 21.52 -10.50
C LEU A 30 -12.67 21.38 -10.22
N GLY A 31 -13.47 22.44 -10.42
CA GLY A 31 -14.90 22.41 -10.17
C GLY A 31 -15.62 21.48 -11.14
N ILE A 32 -15.18 21.46 -12.42
CA ILE A 32 -15.73 20.55 -13.44
C ILE A 32 -15.29 19.10 -13.15
N LYS A 33 -14.03 18.88 -12.76
CA LYS A 33 -13.56 17.55 -12.31
C LYS A 33 -14.40 17.06 -11.13
N ALA A 34 -14.64 17.92 -10.13
CA ALA A 34 -15.44 17.60 -8.97
C ALA A 34 -16.92 17.30 -9.33
N ASP A 35 -17.51 18.02 -10.30
CA ASP A 35 -18.85 17.71 -10.81
C ASP A 35 -18.91 16.31 -11.47
N TYR A 36 -17.90 15.94 -12.27
CA TYR A 36 -17.80 14.59 -12.82
C TYR A 36 -17.70 13.53 -11.73
N LEU A 37 -16.85 13.76 -10.71
CA LEU A 37 -16.70 12.85 -9.58
C LEU A 37 -17.96 12.74 -8.74
N GLY A 38 -18.70 13.84 -8.55
CA GLY A 38 -19.96 13.88 -7.80
C GLY A 38 -21.06 12.98 -8.38
N LYS A 39 -20.98 12.62 -9.67
CA LYS A 39 -21.91 11.66 -10.30
C LYS A 39 -21.73 10.22 -9.79
N VAL A 40 -20.54 9.88 -9.32
CA VAL A 40 -20.21 8.57 -8.71
C VAL A 40 -20.12 8.68 -7.18
N TYR A 41 -19.49 9.72 -6.70
CA TYR A 41 -19.24 9.99 -5.29
C TYR A 41 -20.08 11.18 -4.83
N TYR A 42 -21.36 10.95 -4.52
CA TYR A 42 -22.36 11.96 -4.18
C TYR A 42 -21.96 12.90 -3.05
N PHE A 43 -20.94 12.56 -2.28
CA PHE A 43 -20.37 13.38 -1.20
C PHE A 43 -19.36 14.42 -1.68
N ILE A 44 -18.95 14.38 -2.98
CA ILE A 44 -18.06 15.36 -3.59
C ILE A 44 -18.92 16.47 -4.21
N SER A 45 -18.56 17.72 -3.92
CA SER A 45 -19.21 18.92 -4.44
C SER A 45 -18.30 19.67 -5.42
N PRO A 46 -18.85 20.32 -6.48
CA PRO A 46 -18.07 21.19 -7.37
C PRO A 46 -17.37 22.38 -6.66
N TYR A 47 -17.76 22.65 -5.41
CA TYR A 47 -17.18 23.72 -4.58
C TYR A 47 -16.11 23.21 -3.61
N ASP A 48 -15.83 21.92 -3.59
CA ASP A 48 -14.81 21.35 -2.72
C ASP A 48 -13.41 21.73 -3.22
N GLU A 49 -12.54 22.11 -2.30
CA GLU A 49 -11.12 22.26 -2.58
C GLU A 49 -10.46 20.89 -2.77
N LYS A 50 -9.34 20.86 -3.48
CA LYS A 50 -8.61 19.63 -3.80
C LYS A 50 -8.33 18.75 -2.57
N LEU A 51 -7.76 19.33 -1.51
CA LEU A 51 -7.49 18.60 -0.26
C LEU A 51 -8.75 18.03 0.38
N THR A 52 -9.87 18.79 0.30
CA THR A 52 -11.17 18.33 0.80
C THR A 52 -11.66 17.11 0.02
N ILE A 53 -11.51 17.10 -1.31
CA ILE A 53 -11.88 15.94 -2.14
C ILE A 53 -11.03 14.73 -1.78
N GLU A 54 -9.72 14.92 -1.62
CA GLU A 54 -8.82 13.84 -1.21
C GLU A 54 -9.21 13.23 0.14
N ASP A 55 -9.44 14.07 1.14
CA ASP A 55 -9.82 13.62 2.49
C ASP A 55 -11.15 12.85 2.45
N LYS A 56 -12.14 13.34 1.72
CA LYS A 56 -13.42 12.67 1.53
C LYS A 56 -13.27 11.30 0.84
N LEU A 57 -12.41 11.19 -0.18
CA LEU A 57 -12.14 9.92 -0.87
C LEU A 57 -11.42 8.93 0.05
N LYS A 58 -10.41 9.38 0.81
CA LYS A 58 -9.70 8.56 1.81
C LYS A 58 -10.66 8.08 2.91
N GLU A 59 -11.47 8.99 3.47
CA GLU A 59 -12.46 8.65 4.48
C GLU A 59 -13.48 7.63 3.96
N HIS A 60 -13.99 7.84 2.73
CA HIS A 60 -14.88 6.89 2.07
C HIS A 60 -14.24 5.50 1.95
N PHE A 61 -13.02 5.42 1.46
CA PHE A 61 -12.29 4.16 1.33
C PHE A 61 -12.17 3.42 2.68
N TYR A 62 -11.80 4.12 3.75
CA TYR A 62 -11.72 3.50 5.08
C TYR A 62 -13.08 3.06 5.63
N LYS A 63 -14.14 3.83 5.37
CA LYS A 63 -15.52 3.43 5.72
C LYS A 63 -15.92 2.14 4.99
N GLU A 64 -15.53 2.00 3.72
CA GLU A 64 -15.82 0.83 2.93
C GLU A 64 -15.07 -0.41 3.42
N ILE A 65 -13.80 -0.29 3.81
CA ILE A 65 -13.07 -1.39 4.48
C ILE A 65 -13.85 -1.85 5.72
N LYS A 66 -14.24 -0.93 6.61
CA LYS A 66 -14.99 -1.27 7.83
C LYS A 66 -16.37 -1.84 7.53
N SER A 67 -17.05 -1.34 6.51
CA SER A 67 -18.38 -1.80 6.13
C SER A 67 -18.36 -3.28 5.67
N LEU A 68 -17.37 -3.68 4.88
CA LEU A 68 -17.21 -5.08 4.45
C LEU A 68 -16.75 -6.00 5.57
N GLU A 69 -15.89 -5.50 6.46
CA GLU A 69 -15.46 -6.24 7.66
C GLU A 69 -16.65 -6.71 8.51
N TYR A 70 -17.69 -5.89 8.61
CA TYR A 70 -18.88 -6.19 9.40
C TYR A 70 -19.60 -7.48 8.92
N PHE A 71 -19.52 -7.81 7.64
CA PHE A 71 -20.14 -9.00 7.06
C PHE A 71 -19.25 -10.23 7.05
N LEU A 72 -18.01 -10.10 7.50
CA LEU A 72 -17.08 -11.21 7.62
C LEU A 72 -17.12 -11.83 9.01
N SER A 73 -16.81 -13.11 9.13
CA SER A 73 -16.74 -13.85 10.39
C SER A 73 -15.56 -14.81 10.40
N GLY A 74 -15.21 -15.29 11.60
CA GLY A 74 -14.20 -16.32 11.81
C GLY A 74 -12.83 -15.94 11.21
N LEU A 75 -12.21 -16.89 10.53
CA LEU A 75 -10.86 -16.74 9.98
C LEU A 75 -10.80 -15.70 8.84
N ASN A 76 -11.82 -15.65 7.99
CA ASN A 76 -11.90 -14.66 6.90
C ASN A 76 -11.89 -13.23 7.47
N LYS A 77 -12.60 -12.97 8.58
CA LYS A 77 -12.59 -11.67 9.23
C LYS A 77 -11.21 -11.34 9.79
N LYS A 78 -10.58 -12.27 10.50
CA LYS A 78 -9.23 -12.08 11.05
C LYS A 78 -8.21 -11.77 9.95
N PHE A 79 -8.26 -12.53 8.86
CA PHE A 79 -7.34 -12.34 7.75
C PHE A 79 -7.56 -11.00 7.03
N TYR A 80 -8.81 -10.62 6.81
CA TYR A 80 -9.19 -9.33 6.24
C TYR A 80 -8.69 -8.16 7.11
N GLN A 81 -8.93 -8.23 8.41
CA GLN A 81 -8.46 -7.21 9.36
C GLN A 81 -6.94 -7.09 9.36
N LEU A 82 -6.23 -8.23 9.40
CA LEU A 82 -4.78 -8.24 9.35
C LEU A 82 -4.27 -7.70 8.01
N TYR A 83 -4.88 -8.08 6.87
CA TYR A 83 -4.47 -7.57 5.57
C TYR A 83 -4.58 -6.04 5.49
N PHE A 84 -5.69 -5.47 5.93
CA PHE A 84 -5.89 -4.01 5.89
C PHE A 84 -5.23 -3.25 7.05
N SER A 85 -4.63 -3.94 8.04
CA SER A 85 -3.80 -3.28 9.06
C SER A 85 -2.53 -2.65 8.50
N ILE A 86 -2.16 -2.95 7.25
CA ILE A 86 -1.05 -2.30 6.55
C ILE A 86 -1.20 -0.78 6.50
N TYR A 87 -2.43 -0.25 6.40
CA TYR A 87 -2.66 1.19 6.42
C TYR A 87 -2.38 1.81 7.80
N LYS A 88 -2.65 1.08 8.89
CA LYS A 88 -2.24 1.49 10.25
C LYS A 88 -0.71 1.50 10.37
N ILE A 89 -0.03 0.53 9.77
CA ILE A 89 1.43 0.48 9.75
C ILE A 89 2.00 1.67 8.98
N TYR A 90 1.49 2.00 7.80
CA TYR A 90 1.93 3.18 7.05
C TYR A 90 1.71 4.47 7.84
N TYR A 91 0.57 4.59 8.51
CA TYR A 91 0.30 5.71 9.38
C TYR A 91 1.29 5.84 10.55
N ILE A 92 1.66 4.70 11.19
CA ILE A 92 2.70 4.67 12.22
C ILE A 92 4.07 5.11 11.65
N GLN A 93 4.43 4.64 10.47
CA GLN A 93 5.68 5.02 9.80
C GLN A 93 5.74 6.53 9.50
N GLU A 94 4.64 7.10 9.03
CA GLU A 94 4.53 8.56 8.77
C GLU A 94 4.69 9.37 10.07
N ILE A 95 4.09 8.92 11.18
CA ILE A 95 4.25 9.57 12.48
C ILE A 95 5.70 9.47 12.96
N ILE A 96 6.33 8.29 12.91
CA ILE A 96 7.73 8.10 13.29
C ILE A 96 8.63 9.05 12.51
N THR A 97 8.44 9.10 11.18
CA THR A 97 9.19 10.01 10.30
C THR A 97 8.97 11.46 10.69
N SER A 98 7.74 11.85 11.01
CA SER A 98 7.38 13.23 11.38
C SER A 98 7.96 13.63 12.74
N ILE A 99 7.97 12.73 13.72
CA ILE A 99 8.59 12.95 15.03
C ILE A 99 10.11 13.13 14.88
N LEU A 100 10.77 12.20 14.21
CA LEU A 100 12.24 12.20 14.08
C LEU A 100 12.75 13.36 13.23
N ASN A 101 11.98 13.82 12.24
CA ASN A 101 12.30 14.99 11.43
C ASN A 101 11.83 16.34 12.07
N ASN A 102 11.34 16.32 13.30
CA ASN A 102 10.82 17.50 14.00
C ASN A 102 9.70 18.24 13.23
N SER A 103 8.91 17.53 12.44
CA SER A 103 7.80 18.07 11.64
C SER A 103 6.41 17.65 12.15
N LEU A 104 6.33 17.05 13.36
CA LEU A 104 5.07 16.57 13.92
C LEU A 104 4.05 17.69 14.12
N SER A 105 4.49 18.86 14.59
CA SER A 105 3.61 20.02 14.79
C SER A 105 2.90 20.46 13.51
N ASP A 106 3.62 20.43 12.38
CA ASP A 106 3.11 20.87 11.07
C ASP A 106 2.13 19.84 10.50
N ASN A 107 2.36 18.55 10.80
CA ASN A 107 1.58 17.43 10.29
C ASN A 107 0.45 16.96 11.22
N LEU A 108 0.33 17.54 12.43
CA LEU A 108 -0.61 17.03 13.43
C LEU A 108 -2.08 17.11 12.98
N THR A 109 -2.46 18.16 12.24
CA THR A 109 -3.81 18.28 11.68
C THR A 109 -4.11 17.19 10.68
N TYR A 110 -3.15 16.86 9.82
CA TYR A 110 -3.24 15.72 8.88
C TYR A 110 -3.41 14.40 9.65
N PHE A 111 -2.62 14.16 10.69
CA PHE A 111 -2.74 12.93 11.47
C PHE A 111 -4.09 12.83 12.20
N ARG A 112 -4.65 13.95 12.69
CA ARG A 112 -5.96 13.96 13.35
C ARG A 112 -7.12 13.54 12.46
N ASN A 113 -7.01 13.72 11.16
CA ASN A 113 -8.03 13.31 10.18
C ASN A 113 -7.97 11.79 9.86
N SER A 114 -6.96 11.09 10.36
CA SER A 114 -6.85 9.64 10.14
C SER A 114 -7.80 8.84 11.03
N PRO A 115 -8.42 7.75 10.53
CA PRO A 115 -9.26 6.87 11.34
C PRO A 115 -8.47 6.09 12.42
N TYR A 116 -7.14 6.19 12.39
CA TYR A 116 -6.25 5.55 13.37
C TYR A 116 -5.82 6.48 14.51
N TYR A 117 -6.15 7.78 14.42
CA TYR A 117 -5.70 8.79 15.39
C TYR A 117 -6.14 8.48 16.82
N GLU A 118 -7.42 8.10 17.01
CA GLU A 118 -7.98 7.80 18.33
C GLU A 118 -7.25 6.66 19.07
N SER A 119 -6.57 5.80 18.31
CA SER A 119 -5.77 4.70 18.90
C SER A 119 -4.35 5.13 19.30
N MET A 120 -4.00 6.41 19.13
CA MET A 120 -2.66 6.95 19.37
C MET A 120 -2.78 8.35 19.98
N LYS A 121 -2.19 8.52 21.15
CA LYS A 121 -2.22 9.82 21.88
C LYS A 121 -1.10 10.70 21.36
N LEU A 122 -1.40 11.56 20.38
CA LEU A 122 -0.44 12.48 19.78
C LEU A 122 -0.74 13.92 20.22
N ASP A 123 0.29 14.66 20.59
CA ASP A 123 0.27 16.11 20.73
C ASP A 123 1.49 16.74 20.02
N TYR A 124 1.62 18.06 20.06
CA TYR A 124 2.66 18.82 19.35
C TYR A 124 4.10 18.46 19.76
N ASN A 125 4.28 17.92 20.96
CA ASN A 125 5.58 17.65 21.57
C ASN A 125 5.82 16.17 21.85
N THR A 126 4.97 15.28 21.30
CA THR A 126 5.10 13.85 21.53
C THR A 126 6.48 13.36 21.06
N SER A 127 7.28 12.86 21.98
CA SER A 127 8.57 12.24 21.69
C SER A 127 8.40 10.84 21.08
N PHE A 128 9.46 10.32 20.47
CA PHE A 128 9.46 8.98 19.88
C PHE A 128 9.15 7.88 20.92
N SER A 129 9.69 7.99 22.15
CA SER A 129 9.41 7.06 23.23
C SER A 129 7.94 7.10 23.67
N GLU A 130 7.40 8.31 23.93
CA GLU A 130 5.99 8.50 24.28
C GLU A 130 5.04 7.99 23.20
N PHE A 131 5.40 8.21 21.93
CA PHE A 131 4.62 7.67 20.81
C PHE A 131 4.56 6.15 20.83
N ILE A 132 5.72 5.46 20.95
CA ILE A 132 5.75 3.99 21.00
C ILE A 132 4.93 3.47 22.19
N GLU A 133 5.03 4.09 23.37
CA GLU A 133 4.25 3.72 24.55
C GLU A 133 2.75 3.92 24.35
N SER A 134 2.34 4.90 23.54
CA SER A 134 0.93 5.20 23.25
C SER A 134 0.27 4.20 22.30
N ILE A 135 1.04 3.40 21.55
CA ILE A 135 0.48 2.42 20.61
C ILE A 135 -0.27 1.32 21.37
N ASP A 136 -1.57 1.20 21.17
CA ASP A 136 -2.42 0.20 21.86
C ASP A 136 -2.04 -1.25 21.52
N ASP A 137 -1.55 -1.48 20.29
CA ASP A 137 -1.16 -2.79 19.80
C ASP A 137 0.19 -3.22 20.41
N LYS A 138 0.12 -4.13 21.39
CA LYS A 138 1.31 -4.65 22.08
C LYS A 138 2.30 -5.36 21.15
N HIS A 139 1.83 -5.91 20.03
CA HIS A 139 2.69 -6.58 19.07
C HIS A 139 3.52 -5.53 18.30
N LEU A 140 2.86 -4.51 17.75
CA LEU A 140 3.56 -3.41 17.05
C LEU A 140 4.51 -2.66 17.99
N ARG A 141 4.11 -2.44 19.25
CA ARG A 141 4.98 -1.84 20.27
C ARG A 141 6.28 -2.61 20.44
N ARG A 142 6.20 -3.94 20.64
CA ARG A 142 7.39 -4.82 20.79
C ARG A 142 8.29 -4.83 19.54
N VAL A 143 7.72 -4.65 18.36
CA VAL A 143 8.50 -4.53 17.12
C VAL A 143 9.31 -3.23 17.11
N LEU A 144 8.78 -2.16 17.72
CA LEU A 144 9.39 -0.83 17.72
C LEU A 144 10.31 -0.56 18.92
N GLU A 145 10.10 -1.22 20.07
CA GLU A 145 10.94 -1.06 21.29
C GLU A 145 12.46 -1.11 21.04
N PRO A 146 13.01 -2.01 20.17
CA PRO A 146 14.44 -2.05 19.90
C PRO A 146 15.03 -0.76 19.32
N PHE A 147 14.20 0.11 18.72
CA PHE A 147 14.60 1.35 18.07
C PHE A 147 14.62 2.55 19.02
N LEU A 148 14.31 2.36 20.30
CA LEU A 148 14.48 3.36 21.34
C LEU A 148 15.95 3.55 21.76
N ASN A 149 16.88 2.94 21.06
CA ASN A 149 18.30 3.02 21.35
C ASN A 149 18.87 4.37 20.91
N GLU A 150 19.36 5.16 21.85
CA GLU A 150 19.93 6.50 21.63
C GLU A 150 21.21 6.51 20.76
N ASN A 151 21.82 5.35 20.51
CA ASN A 151 23.04 5.25 19.70
C ASN A 151 22.80 5.12 18.18
N MET A 152 21.55 5.13 17.74
CA MET A 152 21.20 5.05 16.32
C MET A 152 20.91 6.45 15.79
N ASP A 153 21.36 6.74 14.55
CA ASP A 153 20.98 7.96 13.86
C ASP A 153 19.50 7.90 13.40
N MET A 154 18.90 9.07 13.16
CA MET A 154 17.47 9.20 12.85
C MET A 154 17.07 8.48 11.56
N ASP A 155 17.89 8.58 10.51
CA ASP A 155 17.59 7.94 9.22
C ASP A 155 17.62 6.41 9.36
N SER A 156 18.56 5.87 10.11
CA SER A 156 18.62 4.44 10.46
C SER A 156 17.39 4.02 11.25
N ILE A 157 16.95 4.79 12.23
CA ILE A 157 15.72 4.49 13.01
C ILE A 157 14.51 4.46 12.07
N ILE A 158 14.32 5.47 11.23
CA ILE A 158 13.20 5.55 10.28
C ILE A 158 13.21 4.33 9.35
N PHE A 159 14.35 4.02 8.75
CA PHE A 159 14.46 2.92 7.80
C PHE A 159 14.24 1.55 8.46
N LEU A 160 14.95 1.27 9.54
CA LEU A 160 14.95 -0.05 10.20
C LEU A 160 13.64 -0.33 10.91
N SER A 161 13.03 0.67 11.58
CA SER A 161 11.73 0.52 12.23
C SER A 161 10.61 0.27 11.19
N SER A 162 10.64 1.01 10.09
CA SER A 162 9.72 0.80 8.96
C SER A 162 9.86 -0.60 8.35
N ASN A 163 11.09 -1.05 8.12
CA ASN A 163 11.38 -2.38 7.62
C ASN A 163 10.91 -3.49 8.59
N ALA A 164 11.17 -3.32 9.89
CA ALA A 164 10.75 -4.28 10.92
C ALA A 164 9.22 -4.42 11.00
N LEU A 165 8.48 -3.31 10.91
CA LEU A 165 7.02 -3.31 10.89
C LEU A 165 6.49 -4.09 9.66
N ILE A 166 7.01 -3.83 8.48
CA ILE A 166 6.59 -4.51 7.24
C ILE A 166 6.95 -6.00 7.28
N LYS A 167 8.14 -6.37 7.76
CA LYS A 167 8.56 -7.77 7.93
C LYS A 167 7.64 -8.50 8.92
N SER A 168 7.31 -7.86 10.03
CA SER A 168 6.37 -8.43 11.01
C SER A 168 4.99 -8.65 10.43
N TYR A 169 4.45 -7.67 9.69
CA TYR A 169 3.16 -7.75 9.03
C TYR A 169 3.06 -8.95 8.06
N TYR A 170 4.04 -9.11 7.16
CA TYR A 170 4.01 -10.22 6.20
C TYR A 170 4.22 -11.58 6.86
N ARG A 171 5.05 -11.67 7.89
CA ARG A 171 5.20 -12.88 8.71
C ARG A 171 3.87 -13.29 9.35
N ASP A 172 3.13 -12.34 9.89
CA ASP A 172 1.84 -12.61 10.54
C ASP A 172 0.77 -13.00 9.52
N LEU A 173 0.74 -12.39 8.32
CA LEU A 173 -0.13 -12.81 7.23
C LEU A 173 0.15 -14.25 6.77
N LEU A 174 1.42 -14.60 6.59
CA LEU A 174 1.81 -15.96 6.19
C LEU A 174 1.42 -16.96 7.28
N LYS A 175 1.67 -16.64 8.55
CA LYS A 175 1.28 -17.49 9.69
C LYS A 175 -0.23 -17.67 9.76
N LEU A 176 -1.01 -16.60 9.63
CA LEU A 176 -2.47 -16.69 9.68
C LEU A 176 -3.03 -17.47 8.47
N SER A 177 -2.35 -17.40 7.31
CA SER A 177 -2.76 -18.17 6.13
C SER A 177 -2.65 -19.69 6.32
N ASP A 178 -1.81 -20.16 7.27
CA ASP A 178 -1.68 -21.58 7.61
C ASP A 178 -2.93 -22.15 8.31
N GLU A 179 -3.75 -21.29 8.90
CA GLU A 179 -4.99 -21.70 9.59
C GLU A 179 -6.13 -22.03 8.59
N PHE A 180 -6.00 -21.63 7.30
CA PHE A 180 -6.99 -21.96 6.28
C PHE A 180 -6.92 -23.42 5.82
N PRO A 181 -8.01 -23.97 5.25
CA PRO A 181 -7.97 -25.28 4.61
C PRO A 181 -6.85 -25.36 3.58
N ALA A 182 -6.14 -26.48 3.51
CA ALA A 182 -4.87 -26.63 2.76
C ALA A 182 -4.92 -26.10 1.30
N LYS A 183 -6.03 -26.30 0.59
CA LYS A 183 -6.21 -25.80 -0.78
C LYS A 183 -6.28 -24.29 -0.82
N GLU A 184 -7.03 -23.68 0.08
CA GLU A 184 -7.21 -22.23 0.17
C GLU A 184 -5.94 -21.57 0.71
N ALA A 185 -5.31 -22.13 1.75
CA ALA A 185 -4.03 -21.69 2.29
C ALA A 185 -2.95 -21.57 1.20
N LYS A 186 -2.87 -22.54 0.29
CA LYS A 186 -1.93 -22.50 -0.85
C LYS A 186 -2.18 -21.31 -1.77
N ILE A 187 -3.44 -20.97 -2.02
CA ILE A 187 -3.83 -19.83 -2.88
C ILE A 187 -3.49 -18.51 -2.17
N ILE A 188 -3.87 -18.38 -0.91
CA ILE A 188 -3.62 -17.18 -0.10
C ILE A 188 -2.12 -16.94 0.06
N LYS A 189 -1.34 -17.99 0.41
CA LYS A 189 0.12 -17.88 0.51
C LYS A 189 0.76 -17.44 -0.79
N LYS A 190 0.31 -17.98 -1.92
CA LYS A 190 0.83 -17.57 -3.23
C LYS A 190 0.54 -16.09 -3.50
N PHE A 191 -0.65 -15.62 -3.18
CA PHE A 191 -1.03 -14.22 -3.31
C PHE A 191 -0.12 -13.30 -2.47
N ILE A 192 0.07 -13.63 -1.18
CA ILE A 192 0.97 -12.87 -0.29
C ILE A 192 2.41 -12.92 -0.80
N ALA A 193 2.89 -14.10 -1.20
CA ALA A 193 4.24 -14.30 -1.67
C ALA A 193 4.59 -13.51 -2.94
N GLU A 194 3.59 -13.24 -3.81
CA GLU A 194 3.76 -12.34 -4.96
C GLU A 194 3.91 -10.88 -4.52
N GLU A 195 3.16 -10.43 -3.52
CA GLU A 195 3.33 -9.09 -2.96
C GLU A 195 4.71 -8.93 -2.31
N ILE A 196 5.17 -9.95 -1.58
CA ILE A 196 6.53 -9.98 -0.98
C ILE A 196 7.60 -9.88 -2.07
N ASN A 197 7.47 -10.62 -3.18
CA ASN A 197 8.42 -10.53 -4.29
C ASN A 197 8.52 -9.09 -4.82
N LEU A 198 7.39 -8.45 -5.08
CA LEU A 198 7.35 -7.10 -5.62
C LEU A 198 8.01 -6.08 -4.68
N LEU A 199 7.82 -6.24 -3.36
CA LEU A 199 8.45 -5.39 -2.35
C LEU A 199 9.95 -5.65 -2.25
N ASN A 200 10.38 -6.92 -2.26
CA ASN A 200 11.79 -7.27 -2.20
C ASN A 200 12.54 -6.75 -3.42
N PHE A 201 11.98 -6.88 -4.63
CA PHE A 201 12.61 -6.38 -5.85
C PHE A 201 12.73 -4.86 -5.82
N GLU A 202 11.70 -4.15 -5.34
CA GLU A 202 11.79 -2.70 -5.15
C GLU A 202 12.86 -2.34 -4.12
N MET A 203 12.92 -3.04 -2.99
CA MET A 203 13.92 -2.81 -1.95
C MET A 203 15.34 -3.00 -2.50
N ILE A 204 15.61 -4.14 -3.17
CA ILE A 204 16.93 -4.42 -3.77
C ILE A 204 17.28 -3.32 -4.77
N TYR A 205 16.36 -3.00 -5.69
CA TYR A 205 16.61 -2.01 -6.74
C TYR A 205 16.89 -0.63 -6.15
N ARG A 206 16.10 -0.18 -5.18
CA ARG A 206 16.28 1.13 -4.54
C ARG A 206 17.57 1.21 -3.74
N LEU A 207 17.91 0.18 -2.96
CA LEU A 207 19.15 0.16 -2.18
C LEU A 207 20.37 0.25 -3.08
N LYS A 208 20.36 -0.44 -4.23
CA LYS A 208 21.45 -0.38 -5.22
C LYS A 208 21.50 0.92 -6.05
N THR A 209 20.39 1.62 -6.17
CA THR A 209 20.32 2.81 -7.03
C THR A 209 20.56 4.10 -6.26
N PHE A 210 20.03 4.19 -5.03
CA PHE A 210 19.94 5.46 -4.30
C PHE A 210 20.69 5.46 -2.96
N PHE A 211 21.19 4.30 -2.52
CA PHE A 211 21.84 4.17 -1.21
C PHE A 211 23.17 3.46 -1.35
N ASP A 212 24.15 3.88 -0.55
CA ASP A 212 25.48 3.25 -0.47
C ASP A 212 25.47 2.14 0.59
N VAL A 213 24.74 1.04 0.28
CA VAL A 213 24.59 -0.12 1.15
C VAL A 213 25.40 -1.27 0.60
N ASP A 214 26.18 -1.97 1.46
CA ASP A 214 26.92 -3.17 1.06
C ASP A 214 25.93 -4.23 0.53
N ASP A 215 26.22 -4.76 -0.65
CA ASP A 215 25.39 -5.78 -1.30
C ASP A 215 25.14 -7.02 -0.40
N ASN A 216 26.09 -7.36 0.45
CA ASN A 216 25.94 -8.47 1.40
C ASN A 216 24.96 -8.18 2.55
N GLU A 217 24.69 -6.91 2.83
CA GLU A 217 23.74 -6.50 3.85
C GLU A 217 22.31 -6.39 3.33
N ILE A 218 22.12 -6.17 2.02
CA ILE A 218 20.79 -5.99 1.41
C ILE A 218 19.86 -7.13 1.78
N PHE A 219 20.36 -8.38 1.79
CA PHE A 219 19.56 -9.55 2.13
C PHE A 219 18.89 -9.43 3.52
N ASN A 220 19.54 -8.77 4.48
CA ASN A 220 19.03 -8.59 5.84
C ASN A 220 17.76 -7.73 5.89
N TYR A 221 17.55 -6.88 4.90
CA TYR A 221 16.37 -6.01 4.81
C TYR A 221 15.19 -6.65 4.08
N LEU A 222 15.38 -7.78 3.41
CA LEU A 222 14.36 -8.42 2.60
C LEU A 222 13.36 -9.23 3.45
N ILE A 223 12.15 -9.37 2.94
CA ILE A 223 11.04 -10.09 3.55
C ILE A 223 11.11 -11.55 3.10
N GLU A 224 11.10 -12.48 4.05
CA GLU A 224 11.02 -13.91 3.75
C GLU A 224 9.62 -14.33 3.25
N GLY A 225 9.55 -15.42 2.50
CA GLY A 225 8.28 -16.01 2.06
C GLY A 225 7.84 -15.63 0.65
N GLY A 226 8.71 -15.05 -0.17
CA GLY A 226 8.43 -14.74 -1.57
C GLY A 226 8.17 -15.99 -2.42
N TYR A 227 7.36 -15.85 -3.47
CA TYR A 227 7.08 -16.93 -4.41
C TYR A 227 8.25 -17.14 -5.38
N LEU A 228 8.87 -18.29 -5.35
CA LEU A 228 10.08 -18.67 -6.11
C LEU A 228 11.36 -17.87 -5.70
N TYR A 229 11.23 -16.74 -5.05
CA TYR A 229 12.33 -15.90 -4.61
C TYR A 229 12.36 -15.86 -3.08
N ASN A 230 12.94 -16.89 -2.49
CA ASN A 230 13.11 -17.05 -1.04
C ASN A 230 14.46 -17.71 -0.76
N GLY A 231 14.90 -17.67 0.49
CA GLY A 231 16.14 -18.33 0.94
C GLY A 231 17.34 -18.00 0.05
N SER A 232 18.04 -19.03 -0.44
CA SER A 232 19.25 -18.90 -1.26
C SER A 232 19.04 -18.08 -2.52
N ARG A 233 17.92 -18.29 -3.22
CA ARG A 233 17.62 -17.57 -4.47
C ARG A 233 17.40 -16.06 -4.24
N LEU A 234 16.75 -15.70 -3.13
CA LEU A 234 16.60 -14.30 -2.75
C LEU A 234 17.95 -13.67 -2.40
N LYS A 235 18.81 -14.43 -1.70
CA LYS A 235 20.17 -14.00 -1.41
C LYS A 235 21.01 -13.83 -2.69
N GLU A 236 20.93 -14.77 -3.63
CA GLU A 236 21.64 -14.68 -4.92
C GLU A 236 21.30 -13.38 -5.67
N ILE A 237 20.02 -13.04 -5.79
CA ILE A 237 19.64 -11.80 -6.50
C ILE A 237 19.96 -10.54 -5.70
N SER A 238 20.06 -10.61 -4.38
CA SER A 238 20.39 -9.43 -3.56
C SER A 238 21.84 -8.97 -3.69
N ILE A 239 22.76 -9.86 -4.08
CA ILE A 239 24.19 -9.56 -4.27
C ILE A 239 24.56 -9.22 -5.71
N LEU A 240 23.64 -9.36 -6.69
CA LEU A 240 23.88 -8.94 -8.08
C LEU A 240 24.09 -7.42 -8.15
N SER A 241 24.93 -6.95 -9.06
CA SER A 241 24.97 -5.53 -9.39
C SER A 241 23.61 -5.05 -9.96
N LYS A 242 23.42 -3.73 -10.08
CA LYS A 242 22.18 -3.18 -10.68
C LYS A 242 21.99 -3.69 -12.10
N GLU A 243 23.03 -3.69 -12.90
CA GLU A 243 23.02 -4.15 -14.29
C GLU A 243 22.73 -5.65 -14.39
N GLU A 244 23.37 -6.47 -13.56
CA GLU A 244 23.13 -7.92 -13.49
C GLU A 244 21.70 -8.23 -13.02
N LEU A 245 21.16 -7.45 -12.10
CA LEU A 245 19.77 -7.58 -11.63
C LEU A 245 18.78 -7.32 -12.77
N ILE A 246 18.97 -6.25 -13.53
CA ILE A 246 18.15 -5.91 -14.70
C ILE A 246 18.23 -7.04 -15.74
N ASP A 247 19.44 -7.53 -16.04
CA ASP A 247 19.62 -8.64 -16.97
C ASP A 247 18.98 -9.95 -16.51
N TYR A 248 19.09 -10.25 -15.20
CA TYR A 248 18.46 -11.42 -14.60
C TYR A 248 16.94 -11.41 -14.81
N PHE A 249 16.29 -10.25 -14.66
CA PHE A 249 14.85 -10.13 -14.80
C PHE A 249 14.36 -9.93 -16.24
N ARG A 250 15.23 -9.64 -17.21
CA ARG A 250 14.90 -9.33 -18.62
C ARG A 250 13.99 -10.35 -19.28
N ASN A 251 14.19 -11.63 -19.01
CA ASN A 251 13.42 -12.73 -19.59
C ASN A 251 12.39 -13.32 -18.60
N THR A 252 12.02 -12.61 -17.58
CA THR A 252 11.04 -13.03 -16.60
C THR A 252 9.75 -12.22 -16.73
N ARG A 253 8.70 -12.67 -16.05
CA ARG A 253 7.44 -11.90 -15.93
C ARG A 253 7.59 -10.59 -15.15
N TYR A 254 8.73 -10.32 -14.56
CA TYR A 254 9.03 -9.13 -13.78
C TYR A 254 9.83 -8.10 -14.57
N ARG A 255 10.10 -8.34 -15.87
CA ARG A 255 10.87 -7.44 -16.74
C ARG A 255 10.42 -5.99 -16.64
N ASP A 256 9.11 -5.75 -16.74
CA ASP A 256 8.51 -4.42 -16.73
C ASP A 256 8.86 -3.59 -15.48
N LEU A 257 9.25 -4.22 -14.36
CA LEU A 257 9.66 -3.50 -13.13
C LEU A 257 10.98 -2.75 -13.30
N PHE A 258 11.82 -3.19 -14.24
CA PHE A 258 13.20 -2.73 -14.40
C PHE A 258 13.45 -2.01 -15.73
N GLU A 259 12.41 -1.77 -16.53
CA GLU A 259 12.55 -1.12 -17.85
C GLU A 259 12.82 0.38 -17.71
N GLU A 260 12.21 1.05 -16.72
CA GLU A 260 12.37 2.48 -16.50
C GLU A 260 12.59 2.79 -15.02
N GLU A 261 13.71 3.44 -14.71
CA GLU A 261 14.17 3.69 -13.34
C GLU A 261 13.13 4.45 -12.48
N ASN A 262 12.47 5.44 -13.07
CA ASN A 262 11.51 6.29 -12.37
C ASN A 262 10.10 5.69 -12.28
N LEU A 263 9.83 4.60 -12.98
CA LEU A 263 8.50 3.99 -13.07
C LEU A 263 8.34 2.68 -12.29
N PHE A 264 9.36 2.26 -11.51
CA PHE A 264 9.28 1.02 -10.73
C PHE A 264 8.01 0.95 -9.87
N TYR A 265 7.67 2.03 -9.18
CA TYR A 265 6.46 2.09 -8.36
C TYR A 265 5.21 1.84 -9.21
N LYS A 266 5.06 2.51 -10.36
CA LYS A 266 3.91 2.32 -11.27
C LYS A 266 3.84 0.88 -11.77
N ALA A 267 4.95 0.34 -12.28
CA ALA A 267 5.02 -1.04 -12.78
C ALA A 267 4.65 -2.06 -11.69
N ARG A 268 5.08 -1.83 -10.44
CA ARG A 268 4.67 -2.63 -9.28
C ARG A 268 3.15 -2.56 -9.06
N GLN A 269 2.56 -1.37 -9.06
CA GLN A 269 1.12 -1.21 -8.88
C GLN A 269 0.32 -1.84 -10.02
N GLU A 270 0.80 -1.79 -11.24
CA GLU A 270 0.18 -2.47 -12.38
C GLU A 270 0.21 -3.99 -12.25
N LYS A 271 1.30 -4.57 -11.73
CA LYS A 271 1.35 -6.01 -11.43
C LYS A 271 0.37 -6.39 -10.31
N LYS A 272 0.27 -5.58 -9.27
CA LYS A 272 -0.76 -5.76 -8.23
C LYS A 272 -2.17 -5.65 -8.82
N LEU A 273 -2.43 -4.66 -9.65
CA LEU A 273 -3.71 -4.50 -10.34
C LEU A 273 -4.09 -5.75 -11.16
N ARG A 274 -3.14 -6.30 -11.93
CA ARG A 274 -3.36 -7.55 -12.69
C ARG A 274 -3.69 -8.72 -11.76
N THR A 275 -2.98 -8.84 -10.63
CA THR A 275 -3.24 -9.87 -9.62
C THR A 275 -4.64 -9.74 -9.02
N PHE A 276 -5.07 -8.53 -8.68
CA PHE A 276 -6.41 -8.29 -8.12
C PHE A 276 -7.52 -8.58 -9.14
N LYS A 277 -7.35 -8.13 -10.39
CA LYS A 277 -8.30 -8.47 -11.48
C LYS A 277 -8.39 -9.98 -11.69
N ASP A 278 -7.27 -10.69 -11.63
CA ASP A 278 -7.21 -12.16 -11.72
C ASP A 278 -7.98 -12.86 -10.61
N GLU A 279 -7.87 -12.39 -9.36
CA GLU A 279 -8.61 -12.98 -8.24
C GLU A 279 -10.12 -12.71 -8.34
N ILE A 280 -10.53 -11.52 -8.83
CA ILE A 280 -11.93 -11.22 -9.11
C ILE A 280 -12.51 -12.16 -10.18
N ILE A 281 -11.76 -12.43 -11.26
CA ILE A 281 -12.23 -13.31 -12.36
C ILE A 281 -12.26 -14.79 -11.93
N LYS A 282 -11.25 -15.22 -11.18
CA LYS A 282 -11.06 -16.65 -10.84
C LYS A 282 -11.83 -17.09 -9.61
N GLU A 283 -12.27 -16.17 -8.77
CA GLU A 283 -13.08 -16.42 -7.56
C GLU A 283 -12.56 -17.63 -6.72
N ARG A 284 -11.22 -17.72 -6.54
CA ARG A 284 -10.58 -18.90 -5.92
C ARG A 284 -10.70 -18.93 -4.40
N SER A 285 -10.88 -17.80 -3.77
CA SER A 285 -11.05 -17.63 -2.33
C SER A 285 -11.93 -16.40 -2.08
N ASP A 286 -12.94 -16.57 -1.24
CA ASP A 286 -13.89 -15.50 -0.91
C ASP A 286 -13.18 -14.30 -0.27
N VAL A 287 -12.22 -14.55 0.64
CA VAL A 287 -11.49 -13.47 1.30
C VAL A 287 -10.57 -12.73 0.32
N LEU A 288 -9.92 -13.43 -0.62
CA LEU A 288 -9.10 -12.78 -1.64
C LEU A 288 -9.94 -11.99 -2.64
N TYR A 289 -11.14 -12.48 -2.98
CA TYR A 289 -12.08 -11.71 -3.81
C TYR A 289 -12.40 -10.35 -3.20
N ILE A 290 -12.75 -10.33 -1.91
CA ILE A 290 -13.11 -9.11 -1.20
C ILE A 290 -11.91 -8.18 -1.05
N ILE A 291 -10.74 -8.73 -0.68
CA ILE A 291 -9.48 -7.99 -0.60
C ILE A 291 -9.14 -7.36 -1.95
N SER A 292 -9.27 -8.13 -3.03
CA SER A 292 -8.98 -7.66 -4.38
C SER A 292 -9.94 -6.55 -4.83
N ALA A 293 -11.23 -6.68 -4.54
CA ALA A 293 -12.22 -5.64 -4.84
C ALA A 293 -11.87 -4.31 -4.14
N MET A 294 -11.51 -4.36 -2.87
CA MET A 294 -11.11 -3.17 -2.10
C MET A 294 -9.78 -2.57 -2.59
N ASN A 295 -8.82 -3.40 -2.99
CA ASN A 295 -7.57 -2.89 -3.58
C ASN A 295 -7.80 -2.25 -4.97
N LEU A 296 -8.73 -2.76 -5.76
CA LEU A 296 -9.13 -2.11 -7.02
C LEU A 296 -9.76 -0.73 -6.76
N LEU A 297 -10.61 -0.62 -5.73
CA LEU A 297 -11.15 0.67 -5.30
C LEU A 297 -10.05 1.62 -4.81
N TYR A 298 -9.06 1.11 -4.07
CA TYR A 298 -7.90 1.88 -3.63
C TYR A 298 -7.08 2.42 -4.82
N ILE A 299 -6.80 1.60 -5.81
CA ILE A 299 -6.08 2.02 -7.02
C ILE A 299 -6.88 3.08 -7.78
N ASN A 300 -8.20 2.91 -7.89
CA ASN A 300 -9.08 3.91 -8.49
C ASN A 300 -9.01 5.25 -7.74
N MET A 301 -9.08 5.22 -6.40
CA MET A 301 -8.91 6.41 -5.55
C MET A 301 -7.55 7.09 -5.79
N LYS A 302 -6.47 6.32 -5.84
CA LYS A 302 -5.12 6.86 -6.14
C LYS A 302 -5.04 7.51 -7.50
N ASN A 303 -5.66 6.93 -8.52
CA ASN A 303 -5.74 7.52 -9.86
C ASN A 303 -6.56 8.82 -9.86
N ILE A 304 -7.66 8.88 -9.11
CA ILE A 304 -8.46 10.12 -8.97
C ILE A 304 -7.60 11.22 -8.32
N ILE A 305 -6.95 10.92 -7.20
CA ILE A 305 -6.08 11.87 -6.50
C ILE A 305 -4.97 12.37 -7.44
N ALA A 306 -4.32 11.46 -8.18
CA ALA A 306 -3.31 11.85 -9.16
C ALA A 306 -3.89 12.80 -10.23
N LEU A 307 -5.10 12.55 -10.74
CA LEU A 307 -5.76 13.42 -11.72
C LEU A 307 -6.13 14.81 -11.16
N LEU A 308 -6.40 14.89 -9.85
CA LEU A 308 -6.64 16.18 -9.19
C LEU A 308 -5.34 16.99 -9.00
N GLU A 309 -4.19 16.30 -8.89
CA GLU A 309 -2.87 16.93 -8.79
C GLU A 309 -2.34 17.43 -10.14
N MET A 310 -2.74 16.80 -11.24
CA MET A 310 -2.27 17.16 -12.58
C MET A 310 -3.04 18.37 -13.14
N ASP A 311 -2.30 19.45 -13.37
CA ASP A 311 -2.78 20.70 -13.95
C ASP A 311 -2.44 20.83 -15.45
N ASP A 312 -2.47 22.07 -15.97
CA ASP A 312 -2.15 22.42 -17.35
C ASP A 312 -0.67 22.16 -17.75
N ASN A 313 0.22 21.98 -16.78
CA ASN A 313 1.63 21.69 -17.05
C ASN A 313 1.84 20.25 -17.58
N TYR A 314 0.85 19.37 -17.37
CA TYR A 314 0.88 17.99 -17.85
C TYR A 314 0.12 17.86 -19.17
N THR A 315 0.78 17.33 -20.20
CA THR A 315 0.11 16.95 -21.44
C THR A 315 -0.84 15.77 -21.22
N TYR A 316 -1.82 15.59 -22.09
CA TYR A 316 -2.74 14.45 -22.07
C TYR A 316 -1.98 13.10 -21.99
N ILE A 317 -0.89 12.93 -22.74
CA ILE A 317 -0.09 11.71 -22.75
C ILE A 317 0.57 11.50 -21.38
N GLN A 318 1.21 12.52 -20.82
CA GLN A 318 1.83 12.45 -19.49
C GLN A 318 0.82 12.12 -18.40
N LYS A 319 -0.36 12.75 -18.41
CA LYS A 319 -1.43 12.43 -17.47
C LYS A 319 -1.82 10.94 -17.54
N LYS A 320 -1.95 10.40 -18.75
CA LYS A 320 -2.29 8.99 -18.96
C LYS A 320 -1.18 8.05 -18.53
N GLU A 321 0.07 8.38 -18.81
CA GLU A 321 1.25 7.59 -18.41
C GLU A 321 1.43 7.52 -16.89
N LEU A 322 0.99 8.51 -16.14
CA LEU A 322 1.12 8.53 -14.68
C LEU A 322 0.03 7.70 -13.97
N LEU A 323 -1.06 7.36 -14.65
CA LEU A 323 -2.14 6.57 -14.05
C LEU A 323 -1.82 5.08 -14.04
N ILE A 324 -2.23 4.40 -12.96
CA ILE A 324 -2.04 2.96 -12.81
C ILE A 324 -3.04 2.22 -13.70
N GLY A 325 -2.53 1.42 -14.64
CA GLY A 325 -3.33 0.55 -15.48
C GLY A 325 -4.08 1.26 -16.63
N ARG A 326 -3.54 2.40 -17.09
CA ARG A 326 -4.10 3.20 -18.18
C ARG A 326 -3.09 3.37 -19.33
#